data_6223cb2b89d9b967143598948bd1e30d
#
_entry.id   6223cb2b89d9b967143598948bd1e30d
#
_cell.length_a   1.000
_cell.length_b   1.000
_cell.length_c   1.000
_cell.angle_alpha   90.00
_cell.angle_beta   90.00
_cell.angle_gamma   90.00
#
_symmetry.space_group_name_H-M   'P 1'
#
loop_
_entity.id
_entity.type
_entity.pdbx_description
1 polymer ?
#
loop_
_entity_poly.entity_id
_entity_poly.type
_entity_poly.pdbx_seq_one_letter_code
_entity_poly.pdbx_strand_id
1 'polypeptide(L)'
;MKIGLPLALQECLTQLSFVALCAFVNRLGLTASSGYGVACKIVNFAMLIPSSLMQSMASFVSQNVGAGNEQRAKKSMFTGMGIGLVIGCVVFAFIMFKGNLLTAIFTTDAAVIENGFDYLKGFAPETILTAILFSMIGYFNGHDDTVWVMIQGLAQTLLVRLPLAYYMSIQPNASLTMIGLAAPVATVFGILLNGGRYIHNNRKK
;
A
#
# COMPACT_ATOMS: atom_id res chain seq x y z
N MET A 1 -13.94 21.03 4.13
CA MET A 1 -14.38 20.23 2.98
C MET A 1 -13.29 20.01 1.91
N LYS A 2 -12.38 20.98 1.66
CA LYS A 2 -11.34 20.85 0.60
C LYS A 2 -10.32 19.72 0.79
N ILE A 3 -10.07 19.28 2.02
CA ILE A 3 -9.11 18.22 2.35
C ILE A 3 -9.81 16.87 2.56
N GLY A 4 -10.94 16.88 3.27
CA GLY A 4 -11.64 15.65 3.65
C GLY A 4 -12.27 14.89 2.48
N LEU A 5 -12.86 15.61 1.51
CA LEU A 5 -13.51 14.97 0.36
C LEU A 5 -12.53 14.20 -0.55
N PRO A 6 -11.36 14.76 -0.94
CA PRO A 6 -10.35 14.01 -1.70
C PRO A 6 -9.86 12.77 -0.98
N LEU A 7 -9.60 12.85 0.33
CA LEU A 7 -9.15 11.71 1.12
C LEU A 7 -10.23 10.62 1.23
N ALA A 8 -11.50 11.01 1.44
CA ALA A 8 -12.61 10.06 1.49
C ALA A 8 -12.84 9.36 0.14
N LEU A 9 -12.74 10.09 -0.97
CA LEU A 9 -12.82 9.51 -2.32
C LEU A 9 -11.67 8.52 -2.57
N GLN A 10 -10.45 8.89 -2.21
CA GLN A 10 -9.29 8.01 -2.33
C GLN A 10 -9.49 6.72 -1.53
N GLU A 11 -9.93 6.81 -0.27
CA GLU A 11 -10.19 5.64 0.57
C GLU A 11 -11.30 4.76 -0.01
N CYS A 12 -12.41 5.35 -0.43
CA CYS A 12 -13.52 4.63 -1.07
C CYS A 12 -13.05 3.85 -2.31
N LEU A 13 -12.26 4.47 -3.17
CA LEU A 13 -11.73 3.83 -4.39
C LEU A 13 -10.70 2.75 -4.07
N THR A 14 -9.91 2.92 -3.01
CA THR A 14 -9.01 1.88 -2.51
C THR A 14 -9.80 0.67 -2.05
N GLN A 15 -10.88 0.85 -1.29
CA GLN A 15 -11.74 -0.24 -0.84
C GLN A 15 -12.45 -0.92 -2.04
N LEU A 16 -12.94 -0.15 -3.00
CA LEU A 16 -13.50 -0.72 -4.25
C LEU A 16 -12.49 -1.55 -5.02
N SER A 17 -11.21 -1.18 -5.01
CA SER A 17 -10.16 -1.96 -5.65
C SER A 17 -9.97 -3.33 -4.99
N PHE A 18 -10.07 -3.42 -3.67
CA PHE A 18 -10.03 -4.71 -2.97
C PHE A 18 -11.22 -5.60 -3.33
N VAL A 19 -12.42 -5.02 -3.48
CA VAL A 19 -13.61 -5.75 -3.94
C VAL A 19 -13.42 -6.26 -5.37
N ALA A 20 -12.87 -5.45 -6.27
CA ALA A 20 -12.56 -5.86 -7.63
C ALA A 20 -11.52 -6.99 -7.67
N LEU A 21 -10.46 -6.91 -6.85
CA LEU A 21 -9.49 -8.00 -6.72
C LEU A 21 -10.16 -9.29 -6.22
N CYS A 22 -11.08 -9.19 -5.25
CA CYS A 22 -11.85 -10.33 -4.80
C CYS A 22 -12.62 -11.01 -5.94
N ALA A 23 -13.26 -10.22 -6.83
CA ALA A 23 -13.94 -10.72 -8.01
C ALA A 23 -13.01 -11.43 -8.99
N PHE A 24 -11.77 -10.94 -9.14
CA PHE A 24 -10.75 -11.59 -9.99
C PHE A 24 -10.25 -12.90 -9.37
N VAL A 25 -10.02 -12.93 -8.07
CA VAL A 25 -9.62 -14.13 -7.34
C VAL A 25 -10.70 -15.20 -7.32
N ASN A 26 -11.98 -14.84 -7.29
CA ASN A 26 -13.09 -15.77 -7.35
C ASN A 26 -13.07 -16.68 -8.59
N ARG A 27 -12.42 -16.25 -9.68
CA ARG A 27 -12.22 -17.08 -10.88
C ARG A 27 -11.29 -18.26 -10.64
N LEU A 28 -10.41 -18.19 -9.63
CA LEU A 28 -9.49 -19.26 -9.26
C LEU A 28 -10.12 -20.32 -8.36
N GLY A 29 -11.39 -20.13 -7.98
CA GLY A 29 -12.17 -21.06 -7.16
C GLY A 29 -12.36 -20.63 -5.72
N LEU A 30 -13.21 -21.39 -5.01
CA LEU A 30 -13.67 -21.05 -3.67
C LEU A 30 -12.51 -21.04 -2.64
N THR A 31 -11.61 -22.00 -2.71
CA THR A 31 -10.48 -22.12 -1.79
C THR A 31 -9.51 -20.95 -1.95
N ALA A 32 -9.22 -20.54 -3.20
CA ALA A 32 -8.40 -19.37 -3.48
C ALA A 32 -9.05 -18.08 -2.95
N SER A 33 -10.36 -17.93 -3.16
CA SER A 33 -11.13 -16.80 -2.64
C SER A 33 -11.12 -16.73 -1.12
N SER A 34 -11.29 -17.86 -0.44
CA SER A 34 -11.21 -17.96 1.02
C SER A 34 -9.80 -17.59 1.53
N GLY A 35 -8.76 -18.12 0.89
CA GLY A 35 -7.36 -17.79 1.20
C GLY A 35 -7.05 -16.30 1.03
N TYR A 36 -7.52 -15.70 -0.07
CA TYR A 36 -7.42 -14.26 -0.28
C TYR A 36 -8.13 -13.45 0.83
N GLY A 37 -9.33 -13.87 1.24
CA GLY A 37 -10.06 -13.24 2.34
C GLY A 37 -9.30 -13.26 3.67
N VAL A 38 -8.62 -14.37 3.99
CA VAL A 38 -7.74 -14.49 5.15
C VAL A 38 -6.52 -13.58 4.99
N ALA A 39 -5.88 -13.60 3.83
CA ALA A 39 -4.72 -12.76 3.55
C ALA A 39 -5.06 -11.27 3.67
N CYS A 40 -6.23 -10.82 3.21
CA CYS A 40 -6.67 -9.43 3.36
C CYS A 40 -6.76 -8.99 4.82
N LYS A 41 -7.19 -9.86 5.74
CA LYS A 41 -7.20 -9.54 7.17
C LYS A 41 -5.77 -9.29 7.68
N ILE A 42 -4.83 -10.14 7.30
CA ILE A 42 -3.41 -10.01 7.70
C ILE A 42 -2.81 -8.73 7.10
N VAL A 43 -3.08 -8.45 5.82
CA VAL A 43 -2.65 -7.22 5.14
C VAL A 43 -3.17 -5.98 5.86
N ASN A 44 -4.46 -5.95 6.24
CA ASN A 44 -5.03 -4.83 6.97
C ASN A 44 -4.31 -4.58 8.30
N PHE A 45 -4.00 -5.64 9.06
CA PHE A 45 -3.19 -5.51 10.28
C PHE A 45 -1.78 -5.00 10.00
N ALA A 46 -1.11 -5.54 8.98
CA ALA A 46 0.23 -5.10 8.60
C ALA A 46 0.27 -3.62 8.17
N MET A 47 -0.81 -3.11 7.56
CA MET A 47 -0.92 -1.72 7.10
C MET A 47 -1.25 -0.71 8.21
N LEU A 48 -1.63 -1.14 9.41
CA LEU A 48 -1.91 -0.22 10.53
C LEU A 48 -0.69 0.64 10.89
N ILE A 49 0.50 0.03 10.97
CA ILE A 49 1.73 0.73 11.37
C ILE A 49 2.13 1.77 10.31
N PRO A 50 2.27 1.42 9.01
CA PRO A 50 2.56 2.41 7.97
C PRO A 50 1.52 3.54 7.90
N SER A 51 0.23 3.23 8.04
CA SER A 51 -0.84 4.24 8.02
C SER A 51 -0.76 5.22 9.19
N SER A 52 -0.47 4.73 10.38
CA SER A 52 -0.27 5.57 11.57
C SER A 52 0.96 6.46 11.42
N LEU A 53 2.05 5.93 10.84
CA LEU A 53 3.25 6.70 10.55
C LEU A 53 2.98 7.80 9.53
N MET A 54 2.21 7.51 8.48
CA MET A 54 1.78 8.48 7.46
C MET A 54 0.99 9.64 8.08
N GLN A 55 0.02 9.35 8.95
CA GLN A 55 -0.81 10.37 9.62
C GLN A 55 0.02 11.22 10.58
N SER A 56 0.88 10.60 11.37
CA SER A 56 1.81 11.31 12.26
C SER A 56 2.77 12.20 11.47
N MET A 57 3.25 11.73 10.33
CA MET A 57 4.08 12.49 9.40
C MET A 57 3.33 13.70 8.85
N ALA A 58 2.09 13.54 8.39
CA ALA A 58 1.28 14.65 7.89
C ALA A 58 1.10 15.75 8.94
N SER A 59 0.79 15.36 10.19
CA SER A 59 0.65 16.30 11.30
C SER A 59 1.97 17.02 11.62
N PHE A 60 3.08 16.28 11.70
CA PHE A 60 4.38 16.86 12.00
C PHE A 60 4.87 17.81 10.90
N VAL A 61 4.68 17.43 9.64
CA VAL A 61 5.04 18.26 8.48
C VAL A 61 4.22 19.54 8.47
N SER A 62 2.90 19.47 8.65
CA SER A 62 2.04 20.67 8.64
C SER A 62 2.41 21.68 9.71
N GLN A 63 2.77 21.22 10.92
CA GLN A 63 3.24 22.09 12.00
C GLN A 63 4.56 22.79 11.62
N ASN A 64 5.51 22.07 11.03
CA ASN A 64 6.81 22.65 10.63
C ASN A 64 6.67 23.60 9.44
N VAL A 65 5.82 23.28 8.48
CA VAL A 65 5.51 24.17 7.34
C VAL A 65 4.83 25.45 7.84
N GLY A 66 3.84 25.34 8.74
CA GLY A 66 3.18 26.50 9.36
C GLY A 66 4.14 27.37 10.17
N ALA A 67 5.20 26.80 10.73
CA ALA A 67 6.28 27.53 11.43
C ALA A 67 7.41 28.03 10.50
N GLY A 68 7.28 27.87 9.17
CA GLY A 68 8.30 28.26 8.18
C GLY A 68 9.54 27.37 8.16
N ASN A 69 9.50 26.19 8.81
CA ASN A 69 10.68 25.31 8.99
C ASN A 69 10.70 24.16 7.97
N GLU A 70 10.79 24.51 6.69
CA GLU A 70 10.73 23.57 5.57
C GLU A 70 11.83 22.50 5.61
N GLN A 71 13.05 22.85 6.07
CA GLN A 71 14.15 21.89 6.19
C GLN A 71 13.82 20.77 7.18
N ARG A 72 13.15 21.11 8.28
CA ARG A 72 12.74 20.14 9.29
C ARG A 72 11.61 19.24 8.76
N ALA A 73 10.68 19.80 7.98
CA ALA A 73 9.64 19.03 7.30
C ALA A 73 10.23 18.00 6.33
N LYS A 74 11.22 18.39 5.51
CA LYS A 74 11.93 17.46 4.60
C LYS A 74 12.70 16.39 5.35
N LYS A 75 13.44 16.77 6.40
CA LYS A 75 14.19 15.81 7.22
C LYS A 75 13.28 14.78 7.87
N SER A 76 12.08 15.17 8.33
CA SER A 76 11.12 14.25 8.91
C SER A 76 10.64 13.20 7.91
N MET A 77 10.40 13.58 6.64
CA MET A 77 10.03 12.63 5.58
C MET A 77 11.09 11.53 5.42
N PHE A 78 12.36 11.89 5.30
CA PHE A 78 13.44 10.91 5.15
C PHE A 78 13.63 10.06 6.42
N THR A 79 13.49 10.66 7.60
CA THR A 79 13.53 9.91 8.87
C THR A 79 12.37 8.91 8.94
N GLY A 80 11.16 9.32 8.57
CA GLY A 80 10.00 8.45 8.50
C GLY A 80 10.17 7.30 7.51
N MET A 81 10.76 7.57 6.33
CA MET A 81 11.13 6.52 5.38
C MET A 81 12.10 5.51 6.01
N GLY A 82 13.14 5.98 6.71
CA GLY A 82 14.12 5.10 7.36
C GLY A 82 13.48 4.20 8.43
N ILE A 83 12.68 4.78 9.32
CA ILE A 83 11.96 4.02 10.36
C ILE A 83 11.00 3.03 9.72
N GLY A 84 10.21 3.50 8.74
CA GLY A 84 9.25 2.66 8.03
C GLY A 84 9.90 1.51 7.27
N LEU A 85 11.09 1.74 6.64
CA LEU A 85 11.85 0.68 5.96
C LEU A 85 12.30 -0.41 6.93
N VAL A 86 12.79 -0.06 8.10
CA VAL A 86 13.19 -1.06 9.11
C VAL A 86 11.96 -1.90 9.51
N ILE A 87 10.84 -1.26 9.81
CA ILE A 87 9.60 -1.95 10.16
C ILE A 87 9.10 -2.81 8.98
N GLY A 88 9.11 -2.25 7.77
CA GLY A 88 8.69 -2.95 6.54
C GLY A 88 9.53 -4.20 6.27
N CYS A 89 10.85 -4.12 6.46
CA CYS A 89 11.75 -5.27 6.34
C CYS A 89 11.46 -6.36 7.39
N VAL A 90 11.17 -5.97 8.63
CA VAL A 90 10.78 -6.92 9.69
C VAL A 90 9.47 -7.62 9.33
N VAL A 91 8.45 -6.87 8.91
CA VAL A 91 7.15 -7.42 8.49
C VAL A 91 7.31 -8.32 7.25
N PHE A 92 8.10 -7.88 6.26
CA PHE A 92 8.44 -8.69 5.09
C PHE A 92 9.04 -10.03 5.48
N ALA A 93 10.08 -10.02 6.31
CA ALA A 93 10.74 -11.23 6.78
C ALA A 93 9.75 -12.14 7.55
N PHE A 94 8.91 -11.55 8.40
CA PHE A 94 7.92 -12.30 9.15
C PHE A 94 6.87 -12.97 8.24
N ILE A 95 6.39 -12.28 7.21
CA ILE A 95 5.48 -12.85 6.22
C ILE A 95 6.17 -13.98 5.45
N MET A 96 7.39 -13.78 4.97
CA MET A 96 8.10 -14.76 4.17
C MET A 96 8.44 -16.03 4.95
N PHE A 97 8.85 -15.91 6.22
CA PHE A 97 9.27 -17.07 7.02
C PHE A 97 8.13 -17.72 7.82
N LYS A 98 7.09 -16.96 8.17
CA LYS A 98 6.02 -17.40 9.09
C LYS A 98 4.61 -17.12 8.54
N GLY A 99 4.46 -16.87 7.25
CA GLY A 99 3.17 -16.54 6.63
C GLY A 99 2.12 -17.65 6.79
N ASN A 100 2.51 -18.91 6.74
CA ASN A 100 1.61 -20.05 7.02
C ASN A 100 1.06 -19.99 8.46
N LEU A 101 1.87 -19.62 9.44
CA LEU A 101 1.40 -19.44 10.83
C LEU A 101 0.43 -18.27 10.95
N LEU A 102 0.67 -17.19 10.22
CA LEU A 102 -0.24 -16.03 10.20
C LEU A 102 -1.61 -16.41 9.64
N THR A 103 -1.63 -17.16 8.53
CA THR A 103 -2.90 -17.62 7.94
C THR A 103 -3.60 -18.66 8.81
N ALA A 104 -2.85 -19.56 9.48
CA ALA A 104 -3.37 -20.56 10.38
C ALA A 104 -4.06 -19.97 11.64
N ILE A 105 -3.81 -18.72 12.00
CA ILE A 105 -4.53 -18.03 13.09
C ILE A 105 -6.03 -17.86 12.74
N PHE A 106 -6.35 -17.73 11.44
CA PHE A 106 -7.71 -17.41 10.97
C PHE A 106 -8.48 -18.60 10.45
N THR A 107 -7.84 -19.72 10.15
CA THR A 107 -8.46 -20.92 9.59
C THR A 107 -7.65 -22.18 9.91
N THR A 108 -8.33 -23.31 9.99
CA THR A 108 -7.71 -24.64 10.15
C THR A 108 -7.65 -25.43 8.84
N ASP A 109 -8.26 -24.93 7.76
CA ASP A 109 -8.25 -25.56 6.45
C ASP A 109 -6.88 -25.38 5.79
N ALA A 110 -6.17 -26.50 5.58
CA ALA A 110 -4.82 -26.50 5.03
C ALA A 110 -4.75 -25.87 3.63
N ALA A 111 -5.75 -26.10 2.78
CA ALA A 111 -5.77 -25.54 1.44
C ALA A 111 -6.02 -24.02 1.46
N VAL A 112 -6.83 -23.52 2.40
CA VAL A 112 -7.05 -22.08 2.59
C VAL A 112 -5.79 -21.41 3.17
N ILE A 113 -5.07 -22.08 4.08
CA ILE A 113 -3.81 -21.61 4.64
C ILE A 113 -2.77 -21.43 3.54
N GLU A 114 -2.60 -22.44 2.68
CA GLU A 114 -1.64 -22.41 1.57
C GLU A 114 -1.95 -21.29 0.57
N ASN A 115 -3.21 -21.19 0.12
CA ASN A 115 -3.64 -20.13 -0.78
C ASN A 115 -3.48 -18.71 -0.17
N GLY A 116 -3.80 -18.55 1.11
CA GLY A 116 -3.60 -17.29 1.82
C GLY A 116 -2.12 -16.90 1.87
N PHE A 117 -1.26 -17.86 2.16
CA PHE A 117 0.19 -17.64 2.16
C PHE A 117 0.74 -17.33 0.76
N ASP A 118 0.21 -17.97 -0.27
CA ASP A 118 0.60 -17.68 -1.66
C ASP A 118 0.31 -16.22 -2.04
N TYR A 119 -0.85 -15.69 -1.66
CA TYR A 119 -1.12 -14.28 -1.85
C TYR A 119 -0.16 -13.40 -1.06
N LEU A 120 0.09 -13.73 0.21
CA LEU A 120 0.99 -12.98 1.07
C LEU A 120 2.43 -12.94 0.55
N LYS A 121 2.94 -14.02 -0.08
CA LYS A 121 4.25 -14.03 -0.73
C LYS A 121 4.34 -12.98 -1.84
N GLY A 122 3.33 -12.88 -2.69
CA GLY A 122 3.27 -11.86 -3.74
C GLY A 122 3.14 -10.45 -3.19
N PHE A 123 2.39 -10.29 -2.09
CA PHE A 123 2.18 -9.01 -1.42
C PHE A 123 3.36 -8.56 -0.55
N ALA A 124 4.18 -9.48 -0.05
CA ALA A 124 5.23 -9.17 0.93
C ALA A 124 6.14 -7.98 0.55
N PRO A 125 6.63 -7.82 -0.70
CA PRO A 125 7.44 -6.66 -1.09
C PRO A 125 6.74 -5.31 -0.87
N GLU A 126 5.41 -5.30 -0.89
CA GLU A 126 4.60 -4.10 -0.64
C GLU A 126 4.90 -3.49 0.73
N THR A 127 5.16 -4.32 1.75
CA THR A 127 5.41 -3.84 3.11
C THR A 127 6.65 -2.95 3.21
N ILE A 128 7.65 -3.19 2.36
CA ILE A 128 8.87 -2.37 2.26
C ILE A 128 8.59 -1.10 1.46
N LEU A 129 7.94 -1.25 0.31
CA LEU A 129 7.66 -0.13 -0.61
C LEU A 129 6.67 0.88 0.00
N THR A 130 5.71 0.40 0.76
CA THR A 130 4.72 1.24 1.46
C THR A 130 5.38 2.21 2.43
N ALA A 131 6.50 1.85 3.04
CA ALA A 131 7.25 2.75 3.92
C ALA A 131 7.70 4.03 3.19
N ILE A 132 8.17 3.89 1.97
CA ILE A 132 8.59 5.01 1.13
C ILE A 132 7.36 5.81 0.68
N LEU A 133 6.39 5.12 0.08
CA LEU A 133 5.19 5.76 -0.47
C LEU A 133 4.42 6.54 0.60
N PHE A 134 4.14 5.93 1.76
CA PHE A 134 3.34 6.55 2.81
C PHE A 134 4.06 7.72 3.49
N SER A 135 5.39 7.67 3.60
CA SER A 135 6.17 8.82 4.07
C SER A 135 6.06 10.01 3.10
N MET A 136 6.08 9.75 1.78
CA MET A 136 5.87 10.79 0.77
C MET A 136 4.43 11.32 0.79
N ILE A 137 3.43 10.44 0.92
CA ILE A 137 2.01 10.83 1.04
C ILE A 137 1.83 11.70 2.30
N GLY A 138 2.39 11.30 3.44
CA GLY A 138 2.34 12.09 4.67
C GLY A 138 2.98 13.47 4.50
N TYR A 139 4.11 13.55 3.79
CA TYR A 139 4.76 14.81 3.47
C TYR A 139 3.87 15.72 2.60
N PHE A 140 3.28 15.21 1.52
CA PHE A 140 2.38 15.99 0.66
C PHE A 140 1.10 16.40 1.38
N ASN A 141 0.50 15.52 2.17
CA ASN A 141 -0.68 15.85 2.97
C ASN A 141 -0.36 16.95 3.99
N GLY A 142 0.83 16.94 4.59
CA GLY A 142 1.29 17.99 5.50
C GLY A 142 1.56 19.34 4.83
N HIS A 143 1.70 19.38 3.50
CA HIS A 143 1.79 20.59 2.67
C HIS A 143 0.44 20.98 2.02
N ASP A 144 -0.68 20.42 2.47
CA ASP A 144 -2.00 20.62 1.89
C ASP A 144 -2.14 20.20 0.41
N ASP A 145 -1.18 19.43 -0.14
CA ASP A 145 -1.22 18.91 -1.52
C ASP A 145 -2.04 17.61 -1.62
N THR A 146 -3.17 17.56 -0.91
CA THR A 146 -4.05 16.38 -0.81
C THR A 146 -4.70 16.01 -2.13
N VAL A 147 -4.96 16.99 -2.99
CA VAL A 147 -5.49 16.75 -4.35
C VAL A 147 -4.49 15.95 -5.18
N TRP A 148 -3.19 16.26 -5.08
CA TRP A 148 -2.14 15.48 -5.72
C TRP A 148 -2.12 14.04 -5.21
N VAL A 149 -2.20 13.85 -3.89
CA VAL A 149 -2.23 12.52 -3.26
C VAL A 149 -3.43 11.71 -3.78
N MET A 150 -4.59 12.33 -3.91
CA MET A 150 -5.78 11.69 -4.49
C MET A 150 -5.53 11.28 -5.95
N ILE A 151 -5.03 12.19 -6.79
CA ILE A 151 -4.76 11.90 -8.22
C ILE A 151 -3.75 10.76 -8.36
N GLN A 152 -2.67 10.79 -7.57
CA GLN A 152 -1.64 9.75 -7.56
C GLN A 152 -2.23 8.40 -7.14
N GLY A 153 -3.03 8.36 -6.06
CA GLY A 153 -3.67 7.13 -5.59
C GLY A 153 -4.65 6.55 -6.61
N LEU A 154 -5.43 7.40 -7.27
CA LEU A 154 -6.32 7.02 -8.38
C LEU A 154 -5.54 6.44 -9.55
N ALA A 155 -4.51 7.15 -10.01
CA ALA A 155 -3.67 6.70 -11.12
C ALA A 155 -3.00 5.35 -10.80
N GLN A 156 -2.43 5.20 -9.61
CA GLN A 156 -1.81 3.96 -9.13
C GLN A 156 -2.81 2.80 -9.14
N THR A 157 -4.02 3.02 -8.65
CA THR A 157 -5.03 1.98 -8.50
C THR A 157 -5.67 1.60 -9.83
N LEU A 158 -6.12 2.61 -10.59
CA LEU A 158 -6.90 2.37 -11.82
C LEU A 158 -6.03 2.03 -13.03
N LEU A 159 -4.82 2.61 -13.13
CA LEU A 159 -3.96 2.41 -14.30
C LEU A 159 -2.98 1.26 -14.13
N VAL A 160 -2.63 0.89 -12.88
CA VAL A 160 -1.62 -0.15 -12.65
C VAL A 160 -2.20 -1.32 -11.87
N ARG A 161 -2.67 -1.10 -10.63
CA ARG A 161 -3.06 -2.20 -9.74
C ARG A 161 -4.19 -3.06 -10.31
N LEU A 162 -5.30 -2.44 -10.72
CA LEU A 162 -6.45 -3.18 -11.23
C LEU A 162 -6.20 -3.84 -12.59
N PRO A 163 -5.63 -3.15 -13.61
CA PRO A 163 -5.35 -3.78 -14.89
C PRO A 163 -4.34 -4.92 -14.77
N LEU A 164 -3.30 -4.75 -13.94
CA LEU A 164 -2.28 -5.77 -13.73
C LEU A 164 -2.84 -6.99 -13.00
N ALA A 165 -3.63 -6.79 -11.93
CA ALA A 165 -4.28 -7.87 -11.22
C ALA A 165 -5.27 -8.64 -12.13
N TYR A 166 -6.04 -7.91 -12.95
CA TYR A 166 -6.92 -8.53 -13.95
C TYR A 166 -6.12 -9.36 -14.95
N TYR A 167 -5.08 -8.77 -15.55
CA TYR A 167 -4.21 -9.47 -16.51
C TYR A 167 -3.61 -10.74 -15.91
N MET A 168 -3.11 -10.67 -14.67
CA MET A 168 -2.55 -11.84 -13.95
C MET A 168 -3.61 -12.90 -13.64
N SER A 169 -4.87 -12.50 -13.42
CA SER A 169 -5.97 -13.42 -13.11
C SER A 169 -6.48 -14.24 -14.30
N ILE A 170 -6.22 -13.80 -15.53
CA ILE A 170 -6.66 -14.47 -16.77
C ILE A 170 -5.58 -15.34 -17.42
N GLN A 171 -4.38 -15.38 -16.86
CA GLN A 171 -3.30 -16.21 -17.37
C GLN A 171 -3.60 -17.70 -17.17
N PRO A 172 -3.13 -18.60 -18.08
CA PRO A 172 -3.34 -20.05 -17.94
C PRO A 172 -2.80 -20.64 -16.63
N ASN A 173 -1.74 -20.04 -16.07
CA ASN A 173 -1.12 -20.41 -14.79
C ASN A 173 -1.35 -19.36 -13.70
N ALA A 174 -2.53 -18.73 -13.70
CA ALA A 174 -2.86 -17.72 -12.70
C ALA A 174 -2.70 -18.27 -11.27
N SER A 175 -2.01 -17.53 -10.42
CA SER A 175 -1.78 -17.87 -9.03
C SER A 175 -2.03 -16.65 -8.13
N LEU A 176 -2.34 -16.93 -6.86
CA LEU A 176 -2.52 -15.85 -5.88
C LEU A 176 -1.25 -15.04 -5.66
N THR A 177 -0.08 -15.66 -5.78
CA THR A 177 1.22 -14.96 -5.71
C THR A 177 1.35 -13.95 -6.84
N MET A 178 0.99 -14.30 -8.07
CA MET A 178 1.01 -13.36 -9.20
C MET A 178 0.06 -12.18 -8.97
N ILE A 179 -1.17 -12.46 -8.55
CA ILE A 179 -2.16 -11.39 -8.26
C ILE A 179 -1.67 -10.50 -7.12
N GLY A 180 -1.03 -11.08 -6.10
CA GLY A 180 -0.42 -10.34 -4.99
C GLY A 180 0.67 -9.35 -5.42
N LEU A 181 1.44 -9.67 -6.47
CA LEU A 181 2.47 -8.79 -7.02
C LEU A 181 1.92 -7.51 -7.67
N ALA A 182 0.63 -7.46 -7.99
CA ALA A 182 0.03 -6.25 -8.55
C ALA A 182 0.12 -5.04 -7.59
N ALA A 183 0.09 -5.27 -6.28
CA ALA A 183 0.22 -4.22 -5.28
C ALA A 183 1.62 -3.59 -5.28
N PRO A 184 2.73 -4.33 -5.07
CA PRO A 184 4.06 -3.72 -5.06
C PRO A 184 4.44 -3.05 -6.40
N VAL A 185 4.01 -3.59 -7.53
CA VAL A 185 4.25 -2.94 -8.83
C VAL A 185 3.52 -1.59 -8.91
N ALA A 186 2.27 -1.54 -8.48
CA ALA A 186 1.51 -0.29 -8.42
C ALA A 186 2.16 0.72 -7.46
N THR A 187 2.68 0.25 -6.32
CA THR A 187 3.36 1.11 -5.34
C THR A 187 4.67 1.69 -5.88
N VAL A 188 5.44 0.93 -6.64
CA VAL A 188 6.62 1.47 -7.37
C VAL A 188 6.19 2.61 -8.30
N PHE A 189 5.11 2.45 -9.06
CA PHE A 189 4.57 3.51 -9.90
C PHE A 189 4.18 4.76 -9.08
N GLY A 190 3.51 4.56 -7.93
CA GLY A 190 3.17 5.66 -7.01
C GLY A 190 4.39 6.40 -6.46
N ILE A 191 5.46 5.67 -6.10
CA ILE A 191 6.73 6.24 -5.64
C ILE A 191 7.37 7.09 -6.75
N LEU A 192 7.37 6.62 -8.00
CA LEU A 192 7.91 7.36 -9.14
C LEU A 192 7.14 8.66 -9.39
N LEU A 193 5.81 8.63 -9.34
CA LEU A 193 4.97 9.83 -9.47
C LEU A 193 5.25 10.85 -8.37
N ASN A 194 5.30 10.39 -7.11
CA ASN A 194 5.57 11.26 -5.98
C ASN A 194 7.00 11.79 -5.99
N GLY A 195 7.97 10.99 -6.41
CA GLY A 195 9.36 11.41 -6.62
C GLY A 195 9.47 12.52 -7.66
N GLY A 196 8.80 12.36 -8.79
CA GLY A 196 8.72 13.40 -9.83
C GLY A 196 8.11 14.71 -9.33
N ARG A 197 7.00 14.63 -8.58
CA ARG A 197 6.36 15.79 -7.95
C ARG A 197 7.27 16.49 -6.94
N TYR A 198 7.95 15.70 -6.10
CA TYR A 198 8.90 16.23 -5.11
C TYR A 198 10.04 17.00 -5.78
N ILE A 199 10.66 16.43 -6.82
CA ILE A 199 11.74 17.07 -7.57
C ILE A 199 11.23 18.35 -8.25
N HIS A 200 10.06 18.31 -8.89
CA HIS A 200 9.47 19.48 -9.53
C HIS A 200 9.21 20.63 -8.55
N ASN A 201 8.65 20.34 -7.38
CA ASN A 201 8.38 21.35 -6.35
C ASN A 201 9.67 21.95 -5.77
N ASN A 202 10.73 21.15 -5.63
CA ASN A 202 12.03 21.65 -5.13
C ASN A 202 12.82 22.49 -6.15
N ARG A 203 12.55 22.35 -7.46
CA ARG A 203 13.18 23.17 -8.50
C ARG A 203 12.57 24.57 -8.64
N LYS A 204 11.37 24.75 -8.08
CA LYS A 204 10.66 26.05 -8.13
C LYS A 204 10.92 26.94 -6.90
N LYS A 205 11.58 26.41 -5.89
CA LYS A 205 12.04 27.14 -4.69
C LYS A 205 13.52 27.47 -4.81
#